data_4fdc879feae438ff25d43a0c0cd1dccf
#
_entry.id   4fdc879feae438ff25d43a0c0cd1dccf
#
_cell.length_a   1.000
_cell.length_b   1.000
_cell.length_c   1.000
_cell.angle_alpha   90.00
_cell.angle_beta   90.00
_cell.angle_gamma   90.00
#
_symmetry.space_group_name_H-M   'P 1'
#
loop_
_entity.id
_entity.type
_entity.pdbx_description
1 polymer ?
#
loop_
_entity_poly.entity_id
_entity_poly.type
_entity_poly.pdbx_seq_one_letter_code
_entity_poly.pdbx_strand_id
1 'polypeptide(L)'
;MNLEQYFDQFRKNIVGIQQTFLSPYGEKKMRYTDWTASGRLYQPIEEKMLHKFGPFVANTHTETSTSGAAMTLAYREARNIIKNHVNAVDNDVLITSGSGMTGVVNKFQRILGLKVSENLKVYTTIPEDLKPIVFVSHMEHHSNQTSWLETIADVIVVPSNNEGLVCLKSFEKTIQKHQHRKIKIAAITACSNVTGIKTPYHKVAKLIHKYNGLCFVDFACSAPYVDINMHPREADESLDAIFFSPHKFLGGPGSSGVLIFNKSLYKNTIPDNPGGGTVSYTNPWGEHDYFDDVETREDGGT
;
A
#
# COMPACT_ATOMS: atom_id res chain seq x y z
N MET A 1 -14.83 32.16 9.33
CA MET A 1 -13.45 31.96 8.82
C MET A 1 -13.58 31.51 7.39
N ASN A 2 -12.93 32.22 6.43
CA ASN A 2 -12.91 31.74 5.06
C ASN A 2 -11.88 30.62 4.90
N LEU A 3 -11.93 29.88 3.78
CA LEU A 3 -11.03 28.72 3.53
C LEU A 3 -9.55 29.12 3.55
N GLU A 4 -9.19 30.29 3.08
CA GLU A 4 -7.81 30.76 3.09
C GLU A 4 -7.28 30.95 4.50
N GLN A 5 -8.07 31.59 5.37
CA GLN A 5 -7.72 31.75 6.79
C GLN A 5 -7.65 30.41 7.53
N TYR A 6 -8.54 29.47 7.18
CA TYR A 6 -8.50 28.12 7.76
C TYR A 6 -7.23 27.39 7.37
N PHE A 7 -6.84 27.41 6.10
CA PHE A 7 -5.64 26.70 5.64
C PHE A 7 -4.33 27.43 5.90
N ASP A 8 -4.35 28.72 6.26
CA ASP A 8 -3.13 29.48 6.53
C ASP A 8 -2.32 28.89 7.70
N GLN A 9 -2.98 28.41 8.74
CA GLN A 9 -2.34 27.71 9.86
C GLN A 9 -1.54 26.47 9.45
N PHE A 10 -2.03 25.72 8.45
CA PHE A 10 -1.31 24.57 7.91
C PHE A 10 -0.20 25.03 6.97
N ARG A 11 -0.46 25.98 6.11
CA ARG A 11 0.48 26.49 5.12
C ARG A 11 1.75 27.07 5.76
N LYS A 12 1.60 27.83 6.84
CA LYS A 12 2.74 28.44 7.57
C LYS A 12 3.71 27.40 8.14
N ASN A 13 3.21 26.23 8.48
CA ASN A 13 3.96 25.15 9.10
C ASN A 13 4.55 24.16 8.08
N ILE A 14 4.39 24.39 6.78
CA ILE A 14 5.04 23.60 5.75
C ILE A 14 6.53 23.96 5.71
N VAL A 15 7.40 23.00 5.97
CA VAL A 15 8.85 23.22 5.97
C VAL A 15 9.31 23.67 4.57
N GLY A 16 10.01 24.79 4.51
CA GLY A 16 10.51 25.37 3.26
C GLY A 16 9.48 26.14 2.44
N ILE A 17 8.32 26.52 3.00
CA ILE A 17 7.28 27.28 2.27
C ILE A 17 7.77 28.65 1.75
N GLN A 18 8.79 29.24 2.41
CA GLN A 18 9.40 30.50 2.01
C GLN A 18 10.77 30.32 1.34
N GLN A 19 11.17 29.07 1.08
CA GLN A 19 12.49 28.78 0.52
C GLN A 19 12.67 29.44 -0.85
N THR A 20 13.85 30.04 -1.06
CA THR A 20 14.29 30.57 -2.35
C THR A 20 15.39 29.68 -2.94
N PHE A 21 15.60 29.80 -4.24
CA PHE A 21 16.70 29.18 -4.95
C PHE A 21 17.23 30.10 -6.04
N LEU A 22 18.52 29.97 -6.38
CA LEU A 22 19.11 30.68 -7.48
C LEU A 22 18.79 30.02 -8.81
N SER A 23 18.15 30.76 -9.69
CA SER A 23 17.85 30.34 -11.06
C SER A 23 18.71 31.15 -12.07
N PRO A 24 18.76 30.76 -13.37
CA PRO A 24 19.38 31.56 -14.42
C PRO A 24 18.81 32.99 -14.52
N TYR A 25 17.64 33.24 -13.98
CA TYR A 25 16.92 34.52 -13.98
C TYR A 25 16.97 35.23 -12.60
N GLY A 26 17.98 34.91 -11.78
CA GLY A 26 18.13 35.43 -10.43
C GLY A 26 17.40 34.59 -9.38
N GLU A 27 17.36 35.10 -8.15
CA GLU A 27 16.73 34.44 -7.01
C GLU A 27 15.21 34.36 -7.19
N LYS A 28 14.66 33.18 -6.99
CA LYS A 28 13.21 32.88 -7.10
C LYS A 28 12.72 32.14 -5.88
N LYS A 29 11.48 32.47 -5.46
CA LYS A 29 10.78 31.71 -4.43
C LYS A 29 10.36 30.36 -5.00
N MET A 30 10.63 29.28 -4.26
CA MET A 30 10.18 27.94 -4.61
C MET A 30 8.65 27.86 -4.55
N ARG A 31 8.05 27.33 -5.61
CA ARG A 31 6.61 27.01 -5.72
C ARG A 31 6.50 25.49 -5.89
N TYR A 32 6.15 24.79 -4.82
CA TYR A 32 5.96 23.35 -4.87
C TYR A 32 4.49 23.02 -5.15
N THR A 33 4.23 22.37 -6.28
CA THR A 33 2.87 22.02 -6.74
C THR A 33 2.69 20.54 -7.02
N ASP A 34 3.75 19.74 -6.88
CA ASP A 34 3.74 18.30 -7.19
C ASP A 34 3.40 17.44 -5.96
N TRP A 35 2.27 17.75 -5.32
CA TRP A 35 1.79 17.02 -4.14
C TRP A 35 1.41 15.57 -4.46
N THR A 36 1.10 15.26 -5.71
CA THR A 36 0.80 13.90 -6.17
C THR A 36 2.04 13.00 -6.12
N ALA A 37 3.22 13.55 -6.33
CA ALA A 37 4.47 12.80 -6.28
C ALA A 37 4.98 12.63 -4.85
N SER A 38 4.93 13.69 -4.02
CA SER A 38 5.36 13.65 -2.62
C SER A 38 4.71 14.77 -1.81
N GLY A 39 4.38 14.50 -0.57
CA GLY A 39 4.04 15.52 0.41
C GLY A 39 5.26 16.40 0.78
N ARG A 40 5.02 17.34 1.66
CA ARG A 40 6.08 18.21 2.26
C ARG A 40 6.19 17.89 3.74
N LEU A 41 7.38 18.06 4.31
CA LEU A 41 7.57 18.02 5.76
C LEU A 41 6.69 19.07 6.43
N TYR A 42 6.18 18.74 7.60
CA TYR A 42 5.27 19.58 8.36
C TYR A 42 5.82 19.79 9.78
N GLN A 43 6.15 21.02 10.10
CA GLN A 43 6.87 21.36 11.32
C GLN A 43 6.29 20.73 12.60
N PRO A 44 4.97 20.73 12.87
CA PRO A 44 4.43 20.12 14.08
C PRO A 44 4.65 18.59 14.16
N ILE A 45 4.78 17.91 13.03
CA ILE A 45 5.09 16.48 12.98
C ILE A 45 6.58 16.29 13.28
N GLU A 46 7.46 17.06 12.64
CA GLU A 46 8.91 17.00 12.87
C GLU A 46 9.26 17.29 14.34
N GLU A 47 8.65 18.32 14.93
CA GLU A 47 8.82 18.66 16.34
C GLU A 47 8.34 17.53 17.27
N LYS A 48 7.19 16.91 16.94
CA LYS A 48 6.67 15.77 17.69
C LYS A 48 7.61 14.57 17.59
N MET A 49 8.13 14.29 16.38
CA MET A 49 9.11 13.22 16.18
C MET A 49 10.40 13.49 16.98
N LEU A 50 10.92 14.69 16.92
CA LEU A 50 12.17 15.06 17.61
C LEU A 50 12.01 15.09 19.14
N HIS A 51 10.96 15.71 19.65
CA HIS A 51 10.86 16.03 21.08
C HIS A 51 10.00 15.05 21.88
N LYS A 52 9.02 14.37 21.26
CA LYS A 52 8.15 13.42 21.94
C LYS A 52 8.63 11.97 21.76
N PHE A 53 8.94 11.56 20.54
CA PHE A 53 9.37 10.20 20.25
C PHE A 53 10.88 10.03 20.30
N GLY A 54 11.66 11.02 19.82
CA GLY A 54 13.11 10.98 19.76
C GLY A 54 13.81 10.54 21.05
N PRO A 55 13.43 11.03 22.25
CA PRO A 55 14.03 10.59 23.52
C PRO A 55 13.83 9.11 23.83
N PHE A 56 12.87 8.44 23.20
CA PHE A 56 12.53 7.04 23.43
C PHE A 56 12.84 6.12 22.25
N VAL A 57 13.48 6.64 21.19
CA VAL A 57 13.79 5.82 20.01
C VAL A 57 14.61 4.59 20.41
N ALA A 58 14.03 3.43 20.15
CA ALA A 58 14.58 2.12 20.46
C ALA A 58 13.94 1.07 19.58
N ASN A 59 14.43 -0.18 19.67
CA ASN A 59 13.82 -1.31 18.98
C ASN A 59 12.34 -1.46 19.41
N THR A 60 11.47 -1.64 18.43
CA THR A 60 10.06 -1.95 18.62
C THR A 60 9.84 -3.42 19.01
N HIS A 61 9.52 -4.32 19.05
CA HIS A 61 9.43 -5.76 19.38
C HIS A 61 9.98 -6.13 20.77
N THR A 62 10.10 -5.16 21.69
CA THR A 62 10.51 -5.43 23.06
C THR A 62 9.74 -4.57 24.06
N GLU A 63 9.37 -5.18 25.18
CA GLU A 63 8.70 -4.51 26.31
C GLU A 63 9.56 -4.58 27.57
N THR A 64 10.81 -5.04 27.45
CA THR A 64 11.72 -5.23 28.59
C THR A 64 12.42 -3.96 29.04
N SER A 65 12.37 -2.89 28.23
CA SER A 65 12.91 -1.57 28.57
C SER A 65 11.85 -0.49 28.39
N THR A 66 11.98 0.64 29.11
CA THR A 66 11.06 1.77 28.99
C THR A 66 10.98 2.32 27.58
N SER A 67 12.13 2.47 26.89
CA SER A 67 12.19 2.96 25.53
C SER A 67 11.57 1.98 24.53
N GLY A 68 11.90 0.68 24.63
CA GLY A 68 11.32 -0.36 23.80
C GLY A 68 9.80 -0.44 23.95
N ALA A 69 9.29 -0.46 25.19
CA ALA A 69 7.86 -0.47 25.47
C ALA A 69 7.16 0.78 24.92
N ALA A 70 7.75 1.98 25.07
CA ALA A 70 7.18 3.23 24.55
C ALA A 70 7.07 3.20 23.01
N MET A 71 8.13 2.74 22.32
CA MET A 71 8.12 2.68 20.85
C MET A 71 7.20 1.57 20.33
N THR A 72 7.16 0.42 20.98
CA THR A 72 6.22 -0.67 20.64
C THR A 72 4.77 -0.20 20.76
N LEU A 73 4.42 0.50 21.84
CA LEU A 73 3.08 1.04 22.03
C LEU A 73 2.74 2.10 20.97
N ALA A 74 3.65 3.05 20.72
CA ALA A 74 3.46 4.10 19.71
C ALA A 74 3.24 3.51 18.31
N TYR A 75 3.97 2.46 17.97
CA TYR A 75 3.83 1.77 16.69
C TYR A 75 2.49 1.03 16.58
N ARG A 76 2.07 0.30 17.62
CA ARG A 76 0.75 -0.34 17.67
C ARG A 76 -0.39 0.68 17.55
N GLU A 77 -0.29 1.81 18.24
CA GLU A 77 -1.26 2.89 18.15
C GLU A 77 -1.35 3.48 16.75
N ALA A 78 -0.21 3.73 16.09
CA ALA A 78 -0.17 4.22 14.72
C ALA A 78 -0.85 3.25 13.74
N ARG A 79 -0.61 1.94 13.88
CA ARG A 79 -1.28 0.90 13.07
C ARG A 79 -2.79 0.89 13.27
N ASN A 80 -3.24 0.98 14.53
CA ASN A 80 -4.68 1.03 14.85
C ASN A 80 -5.35 2.29 14.27
N ILE A 81 -4.68 3.45 14.33
CA ILE A 81 -5.17 4.68 13.71
C ILE A 81 -5.35 4.48 12.20
N ILE A 82 -4.37 3.88 11.52
CA ILE A 82 -4.46 3.62 10.08
C ILE A 82 -5.60 2.64 9.77
N LYS A 83 -5.69 1.51 10.49
CA LYS A 83 -6.76 0.53 10.30
C LYS A 83 -8.15 1.16 10.47
N ASN A 84 -8.34 1.93 11.54
CA ASN A 84 -9.61 2.63 11.78
C ASN A 84 -9.94 3.63 10.67
N HIS A 85 -8.94 4.36 10.17
CA HIS A 85 -9.13 5.36 9.12
C HIS A 85 -9.61 4.76 7.80
N VAL A 86 -9.25 3.54 7.49
CA VAL A 86 -9.65 2.85 6.25
C VAL A 86 -10.81 1.86 6.45
N ASN A 87 -11.45 1.87 7.62
CA ASN A 87 -12.50 0.93 8.01
C ASN A 87 -12.07 -0.54 7.85
N ALA A 88 -10.83 -0.85 8.26
CA ALA A 88 -10.35 -2.22 8.33
C ALA A 88 -10.98 -2.95 9.54
N VAL A 89 -11.14 -4.26 9.43
CA VAL A 89 -11.67 -5.13 10.48
C VAL A 89 -10.57 -6.01 11.08
N ASP A 90 -10.88 -6.76 12.15
CA ASP A 90 -9.91 -7.61 12.86
C ASP A 90 -9.25 -8.66 11.96
N ASN A 91 -9.93 -9.08 10.90
CA ASN A 91 -9.40 -10.02 9.92
C ASN A 91 -8.49 -9.37 8.85
N ASP A 92 -8.23 -8.09 8.94
CA ASP A 92 -7.31 -7.40 8.05
C ASP A 92 -5.94 -7.24 8.69
N VAL A 93 -4.93 -7.61 7.94
CA VAL A 93 -3.50 -7.52 8.32
C VAL A 93 -2.94 -6.22 7.75
N LEU A 94 -2.27 -5.42 8.60
CA LEU A 94 -1.54 -4.24 8.18
C LEU A 94 -0.04 -4.51 8.22
N ILE A 95 0.63 -4.27 7.11
CA ILE A 95 2.09 -4.36 6.98
C ILE A 95 2.64 -3.02 6.50
N THR A 96 3.70 -2.54 7.14
CA THR A 96 4.49 -1.41 6.65
C THR A 96 5.82 -1.92 6.08
N SER A 97 6.23 -1.42 4.93
CA SER A 97 7.51 -1.83 4.35
C SER A 97 8.00 -0.86 3.28
N GLY A 98 9.32 -0.80 3.11
CA GLY A 98 9.93 0.03 2.09
C GLY A 98 9.60 1.52 2.21
N SER A 99 9.77 2.27 1.12
CA SER A 99 9.61 3.73 1.08
C SER A 99 8.32 4.18 0.37
N GLY A 100 7.33 3.31 0.19
CA GLY A 100 6.08 3.63 -0.47
C GLY A 100 5.35 2.41 -1.03
N MET A 101 4.27 2.65 -1.79
CA MET A 101 3.41 1.61 -2.38
C MET A 101 4.22 0.59 -3.20
N THR A 102 5.20 1.01 -3.98
CA THR A 102 6.01 0.10 -4.81
C THR A 102 6.67 -1.01 -3.96
N GLY A 103 7.21 -0.67 -2.80
CA GLY A 103 7.82 -1.64 -1.88
C GLY A 103 6.80 -2.66 -1.38
N VAL A 104 5.64 -2.18 -0.91
CA VAL A 104 4.63 -3.06 -0.31
C VAL A 104 3.87 -3.90 -1.34
N VAL A 105 3.62 -3.41 -2.55
CA VAL A 105 2.99 -4.25 -3.59
C VAL A 105 3.91 -5.38 -4.02
N ASN A 106 5.21 -5.12 -4.14
CA ASN A 106 6.20 -6.16 -4.43
C ASN A 106 6.32 -7.18 -3.29
N LYS A 107 6.30 -6.73 -2.02
CA LYS A 107 6.23 -7.62 -0.85
C LYS A 107 4.95 -8.46 -0.89
N PHE A 108 3.81 -7.86 -1.16
CA PHE A 108 2.53 -8.57 -1.24
C PHE A 108 2.51 -9.64 -2.34
N GLN A 109 3.06 -9.33 -3.51
CA GLN A 109 3.21 -10.30 -4.61
C GLN A 109 4.07 -11.50 -4.21
N ARG A 110 5.13 -11.32 -3.38
CA ARG A 110 5.92 -12.42 -2.83
C ARG A 110 5.14 -13.21 -1.78
N ILE A 111 4.43 -12.52 -0.87
CA ILE A 111 3.53 -13.17 0.12
C ILE A 111 2.49 -14.04 -0.57
N LEU A 112 1.92 -13.57 -1.69
CA LEU A 112 0.96 -14.33 -2.49
C LEU A 112 1.60 -15.47 -3.32
N GLY A 113 2.93 -15.64 -3.27
CA GLY A 113 3.64 -16.65 -4.05
C GLY A 113 3.68 -16.36 -5.55
N LEU A 114 3.49 -15.11 -5.98
CA LEU A 114 3.40 -14.73 -7.38
C LEU A 114 4.75 -14.35 -8.00
N LYS A 115 5.81 -14.20 -7.20
CA LYS A 115 7.14 -13.86 -7.69
C LYS A 115 8.07 -15.06 -7.65
N VAL A 116 8.71 -15.30 -8.77
CA VAL A 116 9.80 -16.27 -8.92
C VAL A 116 11.05 -15.50 -9.32
N SER A 117 12.20 -15.87 -8.76
CA SER A 117 13.51 -15.32 -9.18
C SER A 117 13.69 -15.51 -10.68
N GLU A 118 14.20 -14.48 -11.36
CA GLU A 118 14.46 -14.53 -12.81
C GLU A 118 15.24 -15.78 -13.22
N ASN A 119 16.28 -16.13 -12.46
CA ASN A 119 17.10 -17.31 -12.73
C ASN A 119 16.35 -18.64 -12.57
N LEU A 120 15.21 -18.65 -11.87
CA LEU A 120 14.39 -19.85 -11.67
C LEU A 120 13.16 -19.90 -12.58
N LYS A 121 12.84 -18.83 -13.30
CA LYS A 121 11.67 -18.79 -14.21
C LYS A 121 11.68 -19.92 -15.22
N VAL A 122 12.86 -20.27 -15.77
CA VAL A 122 13.01 -21.33 -16.77
C VAL A 122 12.66 -22.74 -16.25
N TYR A 123 12.70 -22.93 -14.94
CA TYR A 123 12.37 -24.20 -14.27
C TYR A 123 10.95 -24.21 -13.70
N THR A 124 10.19 -23.13 -13.88
CA THR A 124 8.85 -23.00 -13.32
C THR A 124 7.82 -23.21 -14.41
N THR A 125 7.06 -24.30 -14.28
CA THR A 125 5.90 -24.59 -15.16
C THR A 125 4.63 -24.58 -14.31
N ILE A 126 3.68 -23.76 -14.70
CA ILE A 126 2.39 -23.62 -13.98
C ILE A 126 1.28 -24.06 -14.95
N PRO A 127 0.41 -25.00 -14.54
CA PRO A 127 -0.77 -25.34 -15.31
C PRO A 127 -1.62 -24.12 -15.64
N GLU A 128 -2.18 -24.06 -16.84
CA GLU A 128 -2.90 -22.88 -17.36
C GLU A 128 -4.06 -22.44 -16.44
N ASP A 129 -4.81 -23.41 -15.90
CA ASP A 129 -5.94 -23.13 -14.99
C ASP A 129 -5.50 -22.60 -13.61
N LEU A 130 -4.29 -22.91 -13.19
CA LEU A 130 -3.70 -22.46 -11.92
C LEU A 130 -2.87 -21.17 -12.08
N LYS A 131 -2.48 -20.83 -13.32
CA LYS A 131 -1.72 -19.60 -13.58
C LYS A 131 -2.60 -18.39 -13.26
N PRO A 132 -2.18 -17.49 -12.36
CA PRO A 132 -2.96 -16.32 -12.00
C PRO A 132 -3.20 -15.40 -13.19
N ILE A 133 -4.33 -14.69 -13.19
CA ILE A 133 -4.60 -13.62 -14.14
C ILE A 133 -4.92 -12.34 -13.39
N VAL A 134 -4.27 -11.25 -13.80
CA VAL A 134 -4.43 -9.93 -13.21
C VAL A 134 -5.03 -8.97 -14.24
N PHE A 135 -6.14 -8.37 -13.87
CA PHE A 135 -6.82 -7.35 -14.68
C PHE A 135 -6.43 -5.97 -14.12
N VAL A 136 -5.86 -5.13 -14.96
CA VAL A 136 -5.48 -3.77 -14.61
C VAL A 136 -6.24 -2.76 -15.48
N SER A 137 -6.39 -1.54 -15.02
CA SER A 137 -6.93 -0.47 -15.86
C SER A 137 -5.83 0.16 -16.73
N HIS A 138 -6.22 0.97 -17.71
CA HIS A 138 -5.29 1.76 -18.52
C HIS A 138 -4.74 2.99 -17.77
N MET A 139 -5.21 3.25 -16.53
CA MET A 139 -4.81 4.40 -15.73
C MET A 139 -3.81 4.05 -14.62
N GLU A 140 -3.28 2.83 -14.62
CA GLU A 140 -2.39 2.39 -13.55
C GLU A 140 -1.07 3.16 -13.55
N HIS A 141 -0.60 3.48 -12.34
CA HIS A 141 0.79 3.89 -12.17
C HIS A 141 1.72 2.72 -12.51
N HIS A 142 2.91 3.02 -13.03
CA HIS A 142 3.91 1.99 -13.39
C HIS A 142 4.14 0.97 -12.28
N SER A 143 4.15 1.40 -11.01
CA SER A 143 4.32 0.49 -9.87
C SER A 143 3.19 -0.54 -9.75
N ASN A 144 1.96 -0.20 -10.17
CA ASN A 144 0.83 -1.13 -10.15
C ASN A 144 0.63 -1.86 -11.49
N GLN A 145 1.40 -1.58 -12.51
CA GLN A 145 1.36 -2.30 -13.78
C GLN A 145 2.61 -3.16 -13.97
N THR A 146 3.80 -2.53 -13.99
CA THR A 146 5.05 -3.24 -14.26
C THR A 146 5.35 -4.30 -13.20
N SER A 147 5.01 -4.03 -11.92
CA SER A 147 5.23 -5.03 -10.87
C SER A 147 4.46 -6.33 -11.10
N TRP A 148 3.23 -6.25 -11.64
CA TRP A 148 2.43 -7.43 -12.00
C TRP A 148 2.95 -8.13 -13.25
N LEU A 149 3.42 -7.38 -14.26
CA LEU A 149 4.06 -7.95 -15.46
C LEU A 149 5.29 -8.78 -15.11
N GLU A 150 5.97 -8.46 -14.01
CA GLU A 150 7.14 -9.19 -13.51
C GLU A 150 6.78 -10.28 -12.48
N THR A 151 5.55 -10.77 -12.50
CA THR A 151 5.10 -11.95 -11.76
C THR A 151 4.93 -13.17 -12.69
N ILE A 152 4.44 -14.28 -12.12
CA ILE A 152 4.04 -15.47 -12.90
C ILE A 152 2.66 -15.31 -13.53
N ALA A 153 1.94 -14.24 -13.25
CA ALA A 153 0.57 -14.01 -13.73
C ALA A 153 0.54 -13.51 -15.18
N ASP A 154 -0.54 -13.80 -15.87
CA ASP A 154 -0.91 -13.07 -17.08
C ASP A 154 -1.54 -11.75 -16.70
N VAL A 155 -1.14 -10.66 -17.33
CA VAL A 155 -1.68 -9.32 -17.07
C VAL A 155 -2.47 -8.81 -18.26
N ILE A 156 -3.72 -8.43 -18.02
CA ILE A 156 -4.63 -7.92 -19.04
C ILE A 156 -5.01 -6.48 -18.73
N VAL A 157 -4.69 -5.57 -19.63
CA VAL A 157 -5.21 -4.20 -19.55
C VAL A 157 -6.65 -4.19 -20.06
N VAL A 158 -7.59 -3.84 -19.18
CA VAL A 158 -9.02 -3.77 -19.53
C VAL A 158 -9.28 -2.50 -20.36
N PRO A 159 -9.91 -2.62 -21.54
CA PRO A 159 -10.21 -1.46 -22.38
C PRO A 159 -11.10 -0.45 -21.68
N SER A 160 -10.78 0.84 -21.87
CA SER A 160 -11.64 1.95 -21.47
C SER A 160 -12.91 2.04 -22.32
N ASN A 161 -13.85 2.89 -21.91
CA ASN A 161 -14.92 3.35 -22.78
C ASN A 161 -14.42 4.47 -23.74
N ASN A 162 -15.31 4.97 -24.58
CA ASN A 162 -15.01 6.03 -25.55
C ASN A 162 -14.64 7.39 -24.89
N GLU A 163 -14.97 7.55 -23.61
CA GLU A 163 -14.65 8.74 -22.81
C GLU A 163 -13.31 8.57 -22.05
N GLY A 164 -12.62 7.45 -22.23
CA GLY A 164 -11.37 7.15 -21.52
C GLY A 164 -11.57 6.74 -20.06
N LEU A 165 -12.79 6.35 -19.65
CA LEU A 165 -13.08 5.91 -18.28
C LEU A 165 -13.02 4.39 -18.16
N VAL A 166 -12.82 3.90 -16.93
CA VAL A 166 -12.92 2.46 -16.63
C VAL A 166 -14.32 1.95 -16.93
N CYS A 167 -14.42 0.99 -17.84
CA CYS A 167 -15.68 0.47 -18.34
C CYS A 167 -16.01 -0.88 -17.68
N LEU A 168 -16.99 -0.90 -16.77
CA LEU A 168 -17.42 -2.12 -16.09
C LEU A 168 -17.90 -3.21 -17.06
N LYS A 169 -18.54 -2.83 -18.17
CA LYS A 169 -18.98 -3.78 -19.21
C LYS A 169 -17.79 -4.45 -19.92
N SER A 170 -16.73 -3.65 -20.23
CA SER A 170 -15.50 -4.19 -20.79
C SER A 170 -14.77 -5.07 -19.77
N PHE A 171 -14.78 -4.67 -18.50
CA PHE A 171 -14.21 -5.44 -17.40
C PHE A 171 -14.88 -6.82 -17.29
N GLU A 172 -16.21 -6.86 -17.24
CA GLU A 172 -16.99 -8.10 -17.17
C GLU A 172 -16.73 -9.01 -18.36
N LYS A 173 -16.78 -8.47 -19.59
CA LYS A 173 -16.47 -9.24 -20.80
C LYS A 173 -15.06 -9.84 -20.78
N THR A 174 -14.10 -9.09 -20.24
CA THR A 174 -12.72 -9.55 -20.14
C THR A 174 -12.59 -10.67 -19.11
N ILE A 175 -13.22 -10.55 -17.94
CA ILE A 175 -13.23 -11.60 -16.91
C ILE A 175 -13.89 -12.87 -17.47
N GLN A 176 -15.02 -12.76 -18.16
CA GLN A 176 -15.76 -13.91 -18.74
C GLN A 176 -14.91 -14.74 -19.69
N LYS A 177 -14.03 -14.11 -20.50
CA LYS A 177 -13.11 -14.83 -21.39
C LYS A 177 -12.09 -15.68 -20.62
N HIS A 178 -11.81 -15.32 -19.36
CA HIS A 178 -10.81 -15.97 -18.50
C HIS A 178 -11.43 -16.63 -17.27
N GLN A 179 -12.74 -16.92 -17.29
CA GLN A 179 -13.44 -17.49 -16.14
C GLN A 179 -12.92 -18.88 -15.73
N HIS A 180 -12.26 -19.60 -16.64
CA HIS A 180 -11.61 -20.89 -16.39
C HIS A 180 -10.39 -20.78 -15.45
N ARG A 181 -9.79 -19.61 -15.33
CA ARG A 181 -8.67 -19.36 -14.41
C ARG A 181 -9.17 -19.39 -12.97
N LYS A 182 -8.47 -20.13 -12.10
CA LYS A 182 -8.84 -20.25 -10.67
C LYS A 182 -8.49 -18.99 -9.88
N ILE A 183 -7.37 -18.36 -10.20
CA ILE A 183 -6.87 -17.16 -9.49
C ILE A 183 -7.05 -15.94 -10.40
N LYS A 184 -7.99 -15.08 -10.04
CA LYS A 184 -8.35 -13.84 -10.74
C LYS A 184 -8.18 -12.65 -9.80
N ILE A 185 -7.44 -11.64 -10.22
CA ILE A 185 -7.15 -10.44 -9.43
C ILE A 185 -7.48 -9.21 -10.28
N ALA A 186 -8.28 -8.31 -9.75
CA ALA A 186 -8.37 -6.94 -10.25
C ALA A 186 -7.40 -6.08 -9.43
N ALA A 187 -6.32 -5.59 -10.04
CA ALA A 187 -5.36 -4.69 -9.41
C ALA A 187 -5.48 -3.31 -10.06
N ILE A 188 -6.22 -2.41 -9.41
CA ILE A 188 -6.64 -1.14 -10.03
C ILE A 188 -6.29 0.06 -9.16
N THR A 189 -5.99 1.19 -9.80
CA THR A 189 -5.84 2.46 -9.09
C THR A 189 -7.21 3.02 -8.67
N ALA A 190 -7.29 3.60 -7.47
CA ALA A 190 -8.48 4.33 -7.03
C ALA A 190 -8.66 5.65 -7.80
N CYS A 191 -7.55 6.23 -8.25
CA CYS A 191 -7.54 7.49 -8.99
C CYS A 191 -6.26 7.59 -9.83
N SER A 192 -6.39 8.06 -11.06
CA SER A 192 -5.23 8.31 -11.92
C SER A 192 -4.36 9.44 -11.34
N ASN A 193 -3.06 9.20 -11.18
CA ASN A 193 -2.10 10.22 -10.77
C ASN A 193 -1.82 11.27 -11.85
N VAL A 194 -2.24 11.03 -13.08
CA VAL A 194 -2.06 11.94 -14.23
C VAL A 194 -3.29 12.81 -14.45
N THR A 195 -4.48 12.22 -14.44
CA THR A 195 -5.73 12.91 -14.81
C THR A 195 -6.62 13.26 -13.62
N GLY A 196 -6.42 12.62 -12.46
CA GLY A 196 -7.32 12.74 -11.30
C GLY A 196 -8.66 12.01 -11.47
N ILE A 197 -8.84 11.25 -12.55
CA ILE A 197 -10.06 10.47 -12.80
C ILE A 197 -10.15 9.35 -11.78
N LYS A 198 -11.28 9.29 -11.07
CA LYS A 198 -11.56 8.25 -10.08
C LYS A 198 -12.07 6.98 -10.75
N THR A 199 -11.59 5.84 -10.27
CA THR A 199 -12.08 4.51 -10.65
C THR A 199 -13.27 4.12 -9.76
N PRO A 200 -14.31 3.48 -10.29
CA PRO A 200 -15.42 2.94 -9.50
C PRO A 200 -15.02 1.60 -8.83
N TYR A 201 -13.97 1.62 -7.98
CA TYR A 201 -13.29 0.43 -7.48
C TYR A 201 -14.20 -0.50 -6.68
N HIS A 202 -15.15 -0.01 -5.91
CA HIS A 202 -16.13 -0.86 -5.22
C HIS A 202 -17.02 -1.64 -6.20
N LYS A 203 -17.41 -1.01 -7.31
CA LYS A 203 -18.16 -1.71 -8.37
C LYS A 203 -17.30 -2.73 -9.11
N VAL A 204 -15.99 -2.46 -9.23
CA VAL A 204 -15.05 -3.45 -9.77
C VAL A 204 -14.88 -4.61 -8.79
N ALA A 205 -14.79 -4.34 -7.47
CA ALA A 205 -14.76 -5.36 -6.44
C ALA A 205 -15.99 -6.29 -6.52
N LYS A 206 -17.18 -5.71 -6.50
CA LYS A 206 -18.44 -6.45 -6.68
C LYS A 206 -18.43 -7.32 -7.93
N LEU A 207 -17.93 -6.77 -9.02
CA LEU A 207 -17.88 -7.47 -10.29
C LEU A 207 -16.92 -8.65 -10.26
N ILE A 208 -15.69 -8.46 -9.78
CA ILE A 208 -14.69 -9.53 -9.75
C ILE A 208 -15.05 -10.64 -8.75
N HIS A 209 -15.68 -10.29 -7.62
CA HIS A 209 -16.17 -11.24 -6.62
C HIS A 209 -17.25 -12.17 -7.18
N LYS A 210 -18.14 -11.66 -8.05
CA LYS A 210 -19.12 -12.48 -8.79
C LYS A 210 -18.46 -13.64 -9.55
N TYR A 211 -17.19 -13.49 -9.91
CA TYR A 211 -16.40 -14.50 -10.62
C TYR A 211 -15.36 -15.19 -9.72
N ASN A 212 -15.52 -15.13 -8.40
CA ASN A 212 -14.59 -15.69 -7.40
C ASN A 212 -13.15 -15.13 -7.57
N GLY A 213 -13.02 -13.86 -7.85
CA GLY A 213 -11.73 -13.17 -7.90
C GLY A 213 -11.54 -12.22 -6.73
N LEU A 214 -10.42 -11.51 -6.71
CA LEU A 214 -9.99 -10.60 -5.65
C LEU A 214 -9.84 -9.19 -6.20
N CYS A 215 -10.09 -8.19 -5.36
CA CYS A 215 -9.92 -6.78 -5.72
C CYS A 215 -8.86 -6.11 -4.85
N PHE A 216 -7.77 -5.67 -5.48
CA PHE A 216 -6.67 -4.92 -4.87
C PHE A 216 -6.68 -3.49 -5.39
N VAL A 217 -6.63 -2.50 -4.49
CA VAL A 217 -6.78 -1.10 -4.89
C VAL A 217 -5.57 -0.27 -4.47
N ASP A 218 -4.99 0.40 -5.46
CA ASP A 218 -3.90 1.35 -5.28
C ASP A 218 -4.45 2.74 -4.96
N PHE A 219 -4.27 3.17 -3.72
CA PHE A 219 -4.62 4.51 -3.24
C PHE A 219 -3.41 5.45 -3.17
N ALA A 220 -2.26 5.10 -3.75
CA ALA A 220 -1.01 5.83 -3.54
C ALA A 220 -1.12 7.34 -3.81
N CYS A 221 -1.83 7.75 -4.86
CA CYS A 221 -1.97 9.18 -5.17
C CYS A 221 -3.20 9.83 -4.52
N SER A 222 -4.20 9.06 -4.14
CA SER A 222 -5.50 9.57 -3.70
C SER A 222 -5.74 9.48 -2.19
N ALA A 223 -5.01 8.62 -1.48
CA ALA A 223 -5.21 8.42 -0.04
C ALA A 223 -5.23 9.72 0.80
N PRO A 224 -4.42 10.76 0.51
CA PRO A 224 -4.50 12.02 1.24
C PRO A 224 -5.79 12.83 1.02
N TYR A 225 -6.62 12.47 0.02
CA TYR A 225 -7.70 13.31 -0.49
C TYR A 225 -9.07 12.65 -0.53
N VAL A 226 -9.15 11.36 -0.21
CA VAL A 226 -10.39 10.58 -0.28
C VAL A 226 -10.57 9.73 0.97
N ASP A 227 -11.81 9.52 1.37
CA ASP A 227 -12.13 8.51 2.38
C ASP A 227 -11.93 7.12 1.77
N ILE A 228 -11.22 6.27 2.50
CA ILE A 228 -11.00 4.88 2.13
C ILE A 228 -11.90 4.01 3.01
N ASN A 229 -12.68 3.15 2.39
CA ASN A 229 -13.55 2.22 3.09
C ASN A 229 -13.33 0.81 2.55
N MET A 230 -12.58 -0.02 3.28
CA MET A 230 -12.33 -1.41 2.86
C MET A 230 -13.59 -2.29 2.95
N HIS A 231 -14.46 -2.00 3.91
CA HIS A 231 -15.66 -2.78 4.17
C HIS A 231 -16.92 -1.90 4.12
N PRO A 232 -17.42 -1.58 2.91
CA PRO A 232 -18.68 -0.87 2.77
C PRO A 232 -19.86 -1.74 3.23
N ARG A 233 -21.05 -1.15 3.30
CA ARG A 233 -22.26 -1.84 3.75
C ARG A 233 -22.58 -3.09 2.91
N GLU A 234 -22.36 -3.00 1.61
CA GLU A 234 -22.51 -4.10 0.66
C GLU A 234 -21.25 -4.97 0.71
N ALA A 235 -21.36 -6.15 1.33
CA ALA A 235 -20.22 -7.04 1.57
C ALA A 235 -19.50 -7.48 0.27
N ASP A 236 -20.20 -7.58 -0.84
CA ASP A 236 -19.64 -7.91 -2.16
C ASP A 236 -18.84 -6.76 -2.81
N GLU A 237 -18.90 -5.55 -2.23
CA GLU A 237 -18.12 -4.37 -2.61
C GLU A 237 -16.85 -4.18 -1.75
N SER A 238 -16.57 -5.09 -0.82
CA SER A 238 -15.37 -5.06 0.04
C SER A 238 -14.09 -5.14 -0.78
N LEU A 239 -12.99 -4.58 -0.24
CA LEU A 239 -11.69 -4.61 -0.88
C LEU A 239 -10.82 -5.68 -0.19
N ASP A 240 -10.22 -6.57 -0.97
CA ASP A 240 -9.39 -7.66 -0.43
C ASP A 240 -7.99 -7.19 -0.03
N ALA A 241 -7.48 -6.14 -0.69
CA ALA A 241 -6.26 -5.45 -0.30
C ALA A 241 -6.27 -4.00 -0.76
N ILE A 242 -5.61 -3.15 0.01
CA ILE A 242 -5.29 -1.77 -0.36
C ILE A 242 -3.82 -1.48 -0.09
N PHE A 243 -3.26 -0.57 -0.87
CA PHE A 243 -1.91 -0.06 -0.64
C PHE A 243 -1.82 1.43 -0.95
N PHE A 244 -1.00 2.12 -0.15
CA PHE A 244 -0.77 3.54 -0.35
C PHE A 244 0.60 3.98 0.16
N SER A 245 0.96 5.22 -0.17
CA SER A 245 2.25 5.83 0.09
C SER A 245 2.09 7.00 1.04
N PRO A 246 2.26 6.82 2.36
CA PRO A 246 2.12 7.92 3.32
C PRO A 246 3.07 9.10 3.07
N HIS A 247 4.22 8.89 2.37
CA HIS A 247 5.11 9.99 1.99
C HIS A 247 4.44 11.06 1.11
N LYS A 248 3.25 10.79 0.56
CA LYS A 248 2.44 11.75 -0.22
C LYS A 248 1.50 12.60 0.64
N PHE A 249 1.35 12.27 1.92
CA PHE A 249 0.61 13.08 2.87
C PHE A 249 1.43 14.29 3.32
N LEU A 250 0.75 15.33 3.81
CA LEU A 250 1.41 16.43 4.51
C LEU A 250 2.12 15.88 5.76
N GLY A 251 3.41 16.12 5.87
CA GLY A 251 4.26 15.58 6.95
C GLY A 251 4.66 14.12 6.76
N GLY A 252 4.35 13.52 5.60
CA GLY A 252 4.61 12.11 5.32
C GLY A 252 5.98 11.72 4.74
N PRO A 253 6.80 12.63 4.15
CA PRO A 253 8.10 12.24 3.64
C PRO A 253 8.95 11.48 4.68
N GLY A 254 9.57 10.37 4.26
CA GLY A 254 10.32 9.46 5.13
C GLY A 254 9.52 8.28 5.69
N SER A 255 8.20 8.25 5.50
CA SER A 255 7.36 7.15 5.96
C SER A 255 7.42 5.91 5.06
N SER A 256 7.16 4.74 5.65
CA SER A 256 7.04 3.47 4.95
C SER A 256 5.77 3.42 4.08
N GLY A 257 5.76 2.54 3.07
CA GLY A 257 4.54 2.15 2.39
C GLY A 257 3.59 1.37 3.31
N VAL A 258 2.31 1.45 3.08
CA VAL A 258 1.27 0.73 3.82
C VAL A 258 0.54 -0.24 2.90
N LEU A 259 0.43 -1.47 3.35
CA LEU A 259 -0.38 -2.54 2.78
C LEU A 259 -1.38 -3.01 3.83
N ILE A 260 -2.66 -3.11 3.47
CA ILE A 260 -3.67 -3.74 4.31
C ILE A 260 -4.39 -4.77 3.45
N PHE A 261 -4.55 -5.99 3.96
CA PHE A 261 -5.17 -7.07 3.20
C PHE A 261 -5.89 -8.08 4.09
N ASN A 262 -6.86 -8.78 3.55
CA ASN A 262 -7.58 -9.82 4.26
C ASN A 262 -6.65 -10.98 4.64
N LYS A 263 -6.61 -11.34 5.91
CA LYS A 263 -5.74 -12.40 6.47
C LYS A 263 -5.89 -13.74 5.77
N SER A 264 -7.05 -14.03 5.20
CA SER A 264 -7.30 -15.27 4.45
C SER A 264 -6.38 -15.46 3.24
N LEU A 265 -5.79 -14.37 2.73
CA LEU A 265 -4.83 -14.39 1.61
C LEU A 265 -3.42 -14.82 2.04
N TYR A 266 -3.12 -14.77 3.33
CA TYR A 266 -1.81 -15.17 3.85
C TYR A 266 -1.78 -16.69 4.09
N LYS A 267 -0.92 -17.39 3.35
CA LYS A 267 -0.77 -18.85 3.41
C LYS A 267 0.63 -19.31 3.85
N ASN A 268 1.53 -18.36 4.04
CA ASN A 268 2.93 -18.65 4.31
C ASN A 268 3.17 -19.07 5.77
N THR A 269 4.03 -20.04 5.98
CA THR A 269 4.57 -20.38 7.29
C THR A 269 5.85 -19.61 7.59
N ILE A 270 6.57 -19.20 6.54
CA ILE A 270 7.81 -18.42 6.59
C ILE A 270 7.50 -16.99 6.15
N PRO A 271 7.93 -15.95 6.88
CA PRO A 271 7.75 -14.58 6.47
C PRO A 271 8.52 -14.23 5.18
N ASP A 272 8.08 -13.18 4.49
CA ASP A 272 8.75 -12.67 3.29
C ASP A 272 10.22 -12.25 3.56
N ASN A 273 10.47 -11.68 4.75
CA ASN A 273 11.81 -11.29 5.17
C ASN A 273 12.13 -11.91 6.54
N PRO A 274 12.62 -13.18 6.59
CA PRO A 274 13.01 -13.82 7.84
C PRO A 274 14.15 -13.07 8.53
N GLY A 275 14.06 -12.87 9.86
CA GLY A 275 15.11 -12.18 10.59
C GLY A 275 14.71 -11.83 12.02
N GLY A 276 15.48 -10.95 12.65
CA GLY A 276 15.16 -10.43 13.97
C GLY A 276 13.76 -9.79 14.01
N GLY A 277 13.02 -10.01 15.09
CA GLY A 277 11.65 -9.52 15.27
C GLY A 277 10.56 -10.40 14.64
N THR A 278 10.90 -11.37 13.77
CA THR A 278 9.92 -12.28 13.15
C THR A 278 9.79 -13.62 13.86
N VAL A 279 10.79 -13.98 14.68
CA VAL A 279 10.90 -15.27 15.38
C VAL A 279 10.40 -15.15 16.81
N SER A 280 9.63 -16.14 17.26
CA SER A 280 9.26 -16.34 18.66
C SER A 280 10.35 -17.05 19.44
N TYR A 281 11.13 -17.88 18.75
CA TYR A 281 12.24 -18.65 19.30
C TYR A 281 13.33 -18.88 18.26
N THR A 282 14.59 -18.89 18.69
CA THR A 282 15.74 -19.30 17.88
C THR A 282 16.87 -19.78 18.77
N ASN A 283 17.72 -20.69 18.26
CA ASN A 283 18.93 -21.17 18.95
C ASN A 283 20.13 -21.24 17.99
N PRO A 284 21.37 -21.40 18.51
CA PRO A 284 22.57 -21.48 17.68
C PRO A 284 22.69 -22.73 16.80
N TRP A 285 21.84 -23.72 16.99
CA TRP A 285 21.87 -24.99 16.24
C TRP A 285 20.93 -25.03 15.05
N GLY A 286 20.30 -23.86 14.70
CA GLY A 286 19.47 -23.72 13.52
C GLY A 286 17.98 -23.97 13.74
N GLU A 287 17.55 -24.28 14.97
CA GLU A 287 16.12 -24.38 15.29
C GLU A 287 15.53 -22.99 15.50
N HIS A 288 14.35 -22.76 14.95
CA HIS A 288 13.61 -21.51 15.11
C HIS A 288 12.12 -21.71 14.85
N ASP A 289 11.31 -20.86 15.49
CA ASP A 289 9.87 -20.75 15.25
C ASP A 289 9.52 -19.29 14.99
N TYR A 290 8.55 -19.06 14.10
CA TYR A 290 8.03 -17.74 13.80
C TYR A 290 6.80 -17.41 14.66
N PHE A 291 6.51 -16.12 14.84
CA PHE A 291 5.27 -15.70 15.47
C PHE A 291 4.04 -16.19 14.70
N ASP A 292 2.96 -16.56 15.42
CA ASP A 292 1.68 -16.95 14.82
C ASP A 292 0.92 -15.73 14.27
N ASP A 293 1.06 -14.58 14.91
CA ASP A 293 0.48 -13.34 14.42
C ASP A 293 1.18 -12.88 13.15
N VAL A 294 0.39 -12.73 12.07
CA VAL A 294 0.91 -12.39 10.74
C VAL A 294 1.54 -11.01 10.72
N GLU A 295 0.96 -10.05 11.43
CA GLU A 295 1.49 -8.69 11.47
C GLU A 295 2.87 -8.67 12.13
N THR A 296 3.02 -9.35 13.26
CA THR A 296 4.33 -9.48 13.95
C THR A 296 5.33 -10.28 13.13
N ARG A 297 4.88 -11.38 12.51
CA ARG A 297 5.72 -12.23 11.66
C ARG A 297 6.28 -11.50 10.44
N GLU A 298 5.51 -10.60 9.83
CA GLU A 298 5.92 -9.86 8.63
C GLU A 298 6.61 -8.52 8.92
N ASP A 299 6.68 -8.12 10.18
CA ASP A 299 7.17 -6.81 10.63
C ASP A 299 8.66 -6.84 11.03
N GLY A 300 9.40 -7.82 10.57
CA GLY A 300 10.79 -8.03 10.95
C GLY A 300 11.75 -6.99 10.37
N GLY A 301 12.79 -6.68 11.15
CA GLY A 301 13.92 -5.88 10.72
C GLY A 301 13.64 -4.38 10.75
N THR A 302 13.31 -3.85 11.90
CA THR A 302 13.24 -2.39 12.14
C THR A 302 14.60 -1.75 12.19
#